data_e4e1e11e3687472ac5077560fab56a63
#
_entry.id   e4e1e11e3687472ac5077560fab56a63
#
_cell.length_a   1.000
_cell.length_b   1.000
_cell.length_c   1.000
_cell.angle_alpha   90.00
_cell.angle_beta   90.00
_cell.angle_gamma   90.00
#
_symmetry.space_group_name_H-M   'P 1'
#
loop_
_entity.id
_entity.type
_entity.pdbx_description
1 polymer ?
#
loop_
_entity_poly.entity_id
_entity_poly.type
_entity_poly.pdbx_seq_one_letter_code
_entity_poly.pdbx_strand_id
1 'polypeptide(L)'
;MNTTVAFLRPGANGAPEVVVNFGPLTGREATLAEIDRLARRLLEVASRVRVHAVRTHDMTPETETIVHQVVAEADAAASDSGRLRDICEDWAVDCAEERSLEPLGL
;
A
#
# COMPACT_ATOMS: atom_id res chain seq x y z
N MET A 1 19.99 -2.38 -4.91
CA MET A 1 19.04 -1.32 -5.25
C MET A 1 17.78 -1.49 -4.41
N ASN A 2 17.39 -0.44 -3.72
CA ASN A 2 16.23 -0.52 -2.84
C ASN A 2 14.95 -0.14 -3.57
N THR A 3 13.97 -1.01 -3.49
CA THR A 3 12.64 -0.70 -4.00
C THR A 3 11.94 0.20 -2.98
N THR A 4 11.36 1.30 -3.44
CA THR A 4 10.57 2.16 -2.58
C THR A 4 9.30 1.41 -2.17
N VAL A 5 9.09 1.23 -0.86
CA VAL A 5 7.92 0.53 -0.35
C VAL A 5 6.66 1.38 -0.52
N ALA A 6 6.75 2.64 -0.13
CA ALA A 6 5.61 3.55 -0.22
C ALA A 6 6.08 4.94 -0.60
N PHE A 7 5.28 5.63 -1.40
CA PHE A 7 5.60 7.00 -1.80
C PHE A 7 4.34 7.84 -1.92
N LEU A 8 4.50 9.14 -1.71
CA LEU A 8 3.42 10.11 -1.83
C LEU A 8 3.28 10.59 -3.26
N ARG A 9 2.05 10.85 -3.67
CA ARG A 9 1.77 11.56 -4.93
C ARG A 9 0.52 12.41 -4.77
N PRO A 10 0.32 13.43 -5.62
CA PRO A 10 -0.91 14.22 -5.58
C PRO A 10 -2.11 13.37 -5.96
N GLY A 11 -3.16 13.41 -5.17
CA GLY A 11 -4.41 12.74 -5.49
C GLY A 11 -5.26 13.58 -6.45
N ALA A 12 -6.31 12.96 -6.98
CA ALA A 12 -7.19 13.60 -7.96
C ALA A 12 -7.86 14.88 -7.43
N ASN A 13 -8.09 14.93 -6.12
CA ASN A 13 -8.78 16.06 -5.49
C ASN A 13 -7.83 17.01 -4.74
N GLY A 14 -6.53 16.93 -5.03
CA GLY A 14 -5.53 17.75 -4.34
C GLY A 14 -5.10 17.20 -2.99
N ALA A 15 -5.80 16.23 -2.43
CA ALA A 15 -5.39 15.58 -1.20
C ALA A 15 -4.26 14.60 -1.50
N PRO A 16 -3.33 14.42 -0.56
CA PRO A 16 -2.24 13.46 -0.80
C PRO A 16 -2.75 12.03 -0.84
N GLU A 17 -2.12 11.21 -1.68
CA GLU A 17 -2.35 9.78 -1.64
C GLU A 17 -1.01 9.07 -1.53
N VAL A 18 -1.03 7.86 -0.97
CA VAL A 18 0.16 7.03 -0.81
C VAL A 18 0.02 5.81 -1.69
N VAL A 19 1.05 5.55 -2.48
CA VAL A 19 1.11 4.32 -3.29
C VAL A 19 2.06 3.36 -2.60
N VAL A 20 1.59 2.16 -2.33
CA VAL A 20 2.39 1.11 -1.70
C VAL A 20 2.70 0.05 -2.74
N ASN A 21 3.98 -0.23 -2.93
CA ASN A 21 4.44 -1.27 -3.86
C ASN A 21 4.35 -2.62 -3.16
N PHE A 22 3.13 -3.09 -2.95
CA PHE A 22 2.86 -4.28 -2.15
C PHE A 22 3.39 -5.56 -2.79
N GLY A 23 3.18 -5.71 -4.09
CA GLY A 23 3.63 -6.90 -4.82
C GLY A 23 5.14 -7.11 -4.76
N PRO A 24 5.95 -6.10 -5.11
CA PRO A 24 7.40 -6.24 -5.01
C PRO A 24 7.89 -6.59 -3.60
N LEU A 25 7.19 -6.12 -2.57
CA LEU A 25 7.58 -6.39 -1.18
C LEU A 25 7.15 -7.77 -0.70
N THR A 26 5.93 -8.18 -1.01
CA THR A 26 5.34 -9.41 -0.45
C THR A 26 5.25 -10.57 -1.44
N GLY A 27 5.38 -10.30 -2.73
CA GLY A 27 5.23 -11.30 -3.77
C GLY A 27 3.77 -11.67 -4.07
N ARG A 28 2.81 -10.90 -3.56
CA ARG A 28 1.39 -11.24 -3.70
C ARG A 28 0.52 -9.99 -3.64
N GLU A 29 -0.77 -10.20 -3.82
CA GLU A 29 -1.79 -9.17 -3.67
C GLU A 29 -2.18 -9.04 -2.19
N ALA A 30 -2.58 -7.83 -1.77
CA ALA A 30 -3.06 -7.62 -0.41
C ALA A 30 -4.44 -8.26 -0.24
N THR A 31 -4.68 -8.84 0.93
CA THR A 31 -5.97 -9.41 1.27
C THR A 31 -6.93 -8.33 1.75
N LEU A 32 -8.22 -8.64 1.74
CA LEU A 32 -9.23 -7.71 2.25
C LEU A 32 -8.99 -7.36 3.72
N ALA A 33 -8.58 -8.34 4.53
CA ALA A 33 -8.31 -8.10 5.93
C ALA A 33 -7.12 -7.16 6.12
N GLU A 34 -6.11 -7.30 5.29
CA GLU A 34 -4.94 -6.42 5.35
C GLU A 34 -5.29 -4.99 4.93
N ILE A 35 -6.11 -4.84 3.90
CA ILE A 35 -6.58 -3.53 3.44
C ILE A 35 -7.43 -2.86 4.53
N ASP A 36 -8.31 -3.62 5.17
CA ASP A 36 -9.12 -3.11 6.28
C ASP A 36 -8.24 -2.62 7.44
N ARG A 37 -7.21 -3.38 7.76
CA ARG A 37 -6.28 -3.01 8.83
C ARG A 37 -5.55 -1.70 8.50
N LEU A 38 -5.13 -1.51 7.25
CA LEU A 38 -4.49 -0.27 6.84
C LEU A 38 -5.46 0.91 7.00
N ALA A 39 -6.68 0.74 6.52
CA ALA A 39 -7.68 1.80 6.63
C ALA A 39 -7.89 2.22 8.09
N ARG A 40 -7.96 1.25 9.01
CA ARG A 40 -8.13 1.54 10.43
C ARG A 40 -6.93 2.28 11.01
N ARG A 41 -5.72 1.91 10.63
CA ARG A 41 -4.52 2.61 11.06
C ARG A 41 -4.52 4.07 10.60
N LEU A 42 -4.95 4.29 9.36
CA LEU A 42 -4.98 5.64 8.79
C LEU A 42 -6.05 6.53 9.42
N LEU A 43 -7.13 5.93 9.94
CA LEU A 43 -8.16 6.70 10.63
C LEU A 43 -7.66 7.35 11.91
N GLU A 44 -6.48 6.98 12.40
CA GLU A 44 -5.88 7.64 13.56
C GLU A 44 -5.41 9.05 13.23
N VAL A 45 -5.16 9.35 11.96
CA VAL A 45 -4.63 10.65 11.53
C VAL A 45 -5.51 11.33 10.47
N ALA A 46 -6.58 10.69 10.05
CA ALA A 46 -7.47 11.22 9.02
C ALA A 46 -8.92 10.96 9.39
N SER A 47 -9.81 11.83 8.96
CA SER A 47 -11.24 11.67 9.23
C SER A 47 -11.92 10.80 8.18
N ARG A 48 -11.31 10.66 7.01
CA ARG A 48 -11.86 9.86 5.93
C ARG A 48 -10.73 9.18 5.18
N VAL A 49 -10.89 7.89 4.90
CA VAL A 49 -9.85 7.09 4.27
C VAL A 49 -10.48 6.22 3.18
N ARG A 50 -9.80 6.12 2.05
CA ARG A 50 -10.14 5.17 1.00
C ARG A 50 -8.88 4.37 0.66
N VAL A 51 -8.98 3.06 0.72
CA VAL A 51 -7.88 2.18 0.38
C VAL A 51 -8.35 1.19 -0.66
N HIS A 52 -7.59 1.03 -1.73
CA HIS A 52 -7.93 0.06 -2.76
C HIS A 52 -6.68 -0.60 -3.34
N ALA A 53 -6.86 -1.82 -3.81
CA ALA A 53 -5.80 -2.57 -4.46
C ALA A 53 -5.82 -2.28 -5.96
N VAL A 54 -4.64 -2.17 -6.55
CA VAL A 54 -4.47 -1.92 -7.98
C VAL A 54 -3.64 -3.05 -8.57
N ARG A 55 -4.12 -3.61 -9.68
CA ARG A 55 -3.37 -4.59 -10.44
C ARG A 55 -3.13 -4.02 -11.83
N THR A 56 -1.87 -3.92 -12.21
CA THR A 56 -1.49 -3.41 -13.52
C THR A 56 -0.87 -4.54 -14.33
N HIS A 57 -1.36 -4.74 -15.54
CA HIS A 57 -0.77 -5.65 -16.53
C HIS A 57 0.01 -4.80 -17.51
N ASP A 58 1.29 -5.07 -17.62
CA ASP A 58 2.16 -4.41 -18.57
C ASP A 58 2.64 -5.47 -19.54
N MET A 59 2.18 -5.39 -20.79
CA MET A 59 2.41 -6.45 -21.77
C MET A 59 3.03 -5.91 -23.03
N THR A 60 4.04 -6.64 -23.50
CA THR A 60 4.57 -6.47 -24.84
C THR A 60 4.45 -7.81 -25.55
N PRO A 61 4.69 -7.89 -26.87
CA PRO A 61 4.65 -9.19 -27.56
C PRO A 61 5.60 -10.23 -26.94
N GLU A 62 6.67 -9.79 -26.27
CA GLU A 62 7.69 -10.69 -25.72
C GLU A 62 7.58 -10.88 -24.20
N THR A 63 6.90 -9.96 -23.51
CA THR A 63 6.90 -10.00 -22.03
C THR A 63 5.54 -9.67 -21.45
N GLU A 64 5.31 -10.16 -20.25
CA GLU A 64 4.15 -9.80 -19.45
C GLU A 64 4.61 -9.58 -18.02
N THR A 65 4.20 -8.46 -17.44
CA THR A 65 4.50 -8.14 -16.04
C THR A 65 3.19 -7.76 -15.34
N ILE A 66 2.98 -8.34 -14.18
CA ILE A 66 1.83 -8.00 -13.34
C ILE A 66 2.34 -7.34 -12.08
N VAL A 67 1.84 -6.15 -11.80
CA VAL A 67 2.26 -5.37 -10.63
C VAL A 67 1.06 -5.17 -9.72
N HIS A 68 1.25 -5.50 -8.44
CA HIS A 68 0.24 -5.30 -7.40
C HIS A 68 0.65 -4.12 -6.52
N GLN A 69 -0.25 -3.16 -6.41
CA GLN A 69 -0.05 -1.98 -5.56
C GLN A 69 -1.28 -1.77 -4.71
N VAL A 70 -1.12 -1.01 -3.63
CA VAL A 70 -2.23 -0.55 -2.80
C VAL A 70 -2.16 0.96 -2.76
N VAL A 71 -3.29 1.62 -3.00
CA VAL A 71 -3.37 3.08 -2.99
C VAL A 71 -4.25 3.50 -1.82
N ALA A 72 -3.71 4.38 -0.99
CA ALA A 72 -4.43 4.92 0.16
C ALA A 72 -4.62 6.42 -0.03
N GLU A 73 -5.88 6.86 0.04
CA GLU A 73 -6.25 8.27 -0.01
C GLU A 73 -6.80 8.64 1.37
N ALA A 74 -6.34 9.74 1.90
CA ALA A 74 -6.76 10.13 3.24
C ALA A 74 -7.00 11.64 3.30
N ASP A 75 -8.06 12.02 3.99
CA ASP A 75 -8.41 13.39 4.25
C ASP A 75 -7.60 13.86 5.46
N ALA A 76 -6.35 14.27 5.20
CA ALA A 76 -5.43 14.70 6.23
C ALA A 76 -4.76 15.99 5.80
N ALA A 77 -4.26 16.74 6.78
CA ALA A 77 -3.51 17.96 6.51
C ALA A 77 -2.23 17.65 5.75
N ALA A 78 -1.79 18.59 4.91
CA ALA A 78 -0.55 18.43 4.17
C ALA A 78 0.64 18.15 5.09
N SER A 79 0.63 18.71 6.30
CA SER A 79 1.68 18.50 7.29
C SER A 79 1.74 17.06 7.79
N ASP A 80 0.67 16.27 7.60
CA ASP A 80 0.61 14.88 8.03
C ASP A 80 0.93 13.90 6.90
N SER A 81 1.30 14.39 5.71
CA SER A 81 1.59 13.53 4.56
C SER A 81 2.70 12.52 4.84
N GLY A 82 3.78 12.96 5.49
CA GLY A 82 4.88 12.07 5.84
C GLY A 82 4.44 10.95 6.79
N ARG A 83 3.55 11.30 7.72
CA ARG A 83 3.01 10.32 8.66
C ARG A 83 2.12 9.31 7.96
N LEU A 84 1.31 9.75 6.99
CA LEU A 84 0.52 8.84 6.18
C LEU A 84 1.40 7.82 5.46
N ARG A 85 2.47 8.31 4.84
CA ARG A 85 3.42 7.44 4.16
C ARG A 85 4.05 6.44 5.13
N ASP A 86 4.46 6.90 6.29
CA ASP A 86 5.10 6.05 7.30
C ASP A 86 4.16 4.95 7.79
N ILE A 87 2.89 5.29 8.02
CA ILE A 87 1.89 4.31 8.43
C ILE A 87 1.72 3.24 7.34
N CYS A 88 1.64 3.66 6.08
CA CYS A 88 1.50 2.73 4.97
C CYS A 88 2.72 1.82 4.83
N GLU A 89 3.91 2.39 4.98
CA GLU A 89 5.15 1.61 4.90
C GLU A 89 5.23 0.60 6.03
N ASP A 90 4.96 1.02 7.25
CA ASP A 90 4.98 0.11 8.41
C ASP A 90 3.96 -1.01 8.26
N TRP A 91 2.77 -0.67 7.76
CA TRP A 91 1.75 -1.68 7.50
C TRP A 91 2.22 -2.72 6.49
N ALA A 92 2.83 -2.27 5.40
CA ALA A 92 3.30 -3.17 4.35
C ALA A 92 4.41 -4.09 4.87
N VAL A 93 5.32 -3.54 5.65
CA VAL A 93 6.40 -4.32 6.26
C VAL A 93 5.82 -5.36 7.22
N ASP A 94 4.83 -4.97 8.03
CA ASP A 94 4.15 -5.91 8.94
C ASP A 94 3.49 -7.05 8.17
N CYS A 95 2.83 -6.74 7.06
CA CYS A 95 2.20 -7.77 6.23
C CYS A 95 3.23 -8.75 5.68
N ALA A 96 4.38 -8.24 5.24
CA ALA A 96 5.45 -9.08 4.71
C ALA A 96 6.05 -9.97 5.81
N GLU A 97 6.27 -9.40 7.00
CA GLU A 97 6.84 -10.14 8.12
C GLU A 97 5.89 -11.21 8.66
N GLU A 98 4.62 -10.88 8.79
CA GLU A 98 3.61 -11.85 9.26
C GLU A 98 3.57 -13.04 8.33
N ARG A 99 3.66 -12.81 7.03
CA ARG A 99 3.65 -13.88 6.04
C ARG A 99 4.88 -14.77 6.18
N SER A 100 6.04 -14.14 6.45
CA SER A 100 7.30 -14.88 6.64
C SER A 100 7.29 -15.73 7.90
N LEU A 101 6.59 -15.27 8.93
CA LEU A 101 6.53 -15.94 10.22
C LEU A 101 5.43 -16.99 10.30
N GLU A 102 4.55 -17.05 9.32
CA GLU A 102 3.45 -17.99 9.32
C GLU A 102 3.99 -19.42 9.24
N PRO A 103 3.58 -20.32 10.14
CA PRO A 103 4.08 -21.69 10.11
C PRO A 103 3.71 -22.39 8.82
N LEU A 104 4.66 -23.13 8.26
CA LEU A 104 4.42 -23.87 7.03
C LEU A 104 3.48 -25.04 7.29
N GLY A 105 2.57 -25.27 6.36
CA GLY A 105 1.67 -26.40 6.41
C GLY A 105 0.43 -26.19 7.26
N LEU A 106 0.19 -24.97 7.68
CA LEU A 106 -1.01 -24.66 8.45
C LEU A 106 -2.02 -23.94 7.60
#